data_cf6b2a0e11f81528a44af00088a26fd5
#
_entry.id   cf6b2a0e11f81528a44af00088a26fd5
#
_cell.length_a   1.000
_cell.length_b   1.000
_cell.length_c   1.000
_cell.angle_alpha   90.00
_cell.angle_beta   90.00
_cell.angle_gamma   90.00
#
_symmetry.space_group_name_H-M   'P 1'
#
loop_
_entity.id
_entity.type
_entity.pdbx_description
1 polymer ?
#
loop_
_entity_poly.entity_id
_entity_poly.type
_entity_poly.pdbx_seq_one_letter_code
_entity_poly.pdbx_strand_id
1 'polypeptide(L)'
;MIVDILLLFLIFFIGIFGARKGFLDEISEFVGIALAIWLAASFYVDLTMKLYSLVNFPEKIIQFISAIIIFVGIVLLVRFVASVLSFLFQDSSIFSFGNQFFGFLFGILKGTLLIILFLWFFDSYISTNIYDIIETESKIISFINPMKDCINQSITIPL
;
A
#
# COMPACT_ATOMS: atom_id res chain seq x y z
N MET A 1 -10.55 18.91 17.27
CA MET A 1 -9.99 18.11 18.40
C MET A 1 -10.48 16.66 18.42
N ILE A 2 -11.80 16.37 18.28
CA ILE A 2 -12.29 14.95 18.24
C ILE A 2 -11.73 14.19 17.03
N VAL A 3 -11.67 14.84 15.88
CA VAL A 3 -11.10 14.27 14.64
C VAL A 3 -9.62 13.91 14.82
N ASP A 4 -8.83 14.78 15.47
CA ASP A 4 -7.42 14.50 15.72
C ASP A 4 -7.22 13.27 16.59
N ILE A 5 -8.05 13.10 17.62
CA ILE A 5 -8.00 11.93 18.51
C ILE A 5 -8.35 10.65 17.73
N LEU A 6 -9.38 10.70 16.88
CA LEU A 6 -9.76 9.57 16.03
C LEU A 6 -8.67 9.20 15.04
N LEU A 7 -8.05 10.19 14.39
CA LEU A 7 -6.95 9.96 13.45
C LEU A 7 -5.73 9.37 14.14
N LEU A 8 -5.33 9.91 15.29
CA LEU A 8 -4.23 9.38 16.08
C LEU A 8 -4.52 7.95 16.56
N PHE A 9 -5.73 7.70 17.03
CA PHE A 9 -6.16 6.35 17.41
C PHE A 9 -6.07 5.38 16.26
N LEU A 10 -6.52 5.78 15.07
CA LEU A 10 -6.47 4.96 13.87
C LEU A 10 -5.03 4.66 13.46
N ILE A 11 -4.15 5.69 13.43
CA ILE A 11 -2.71 5.51 13.10
C ILE A 11 -2.06 4.56 14.11
N PHE A 12 -2.31 4.77 15.40
CA PHE A 12 -1.75 3.92 16.46
C PHE A 12 -2.25 2.49 16.36
N PHE A 13 -3.53 2.30 16.06
CA PHE A 13 -4.12 0.98 15.86
C PHE A 13 -3.48 0.24 14.67
N ILE A 14 -3.29 0.92 13.54
CA ILE A 14 -2.58 0.35 12.38
C ILE A 14 -1.12 0.03 12.76
N GLY A 15 -0.47 0.89 13.56
CA GLY A 15 0.88 0.63 14.09
C GLY A 15 0.96 -0.65 14.91
N ILE A 16 -0.01 -0.90 15.80
CA ILE A 16 -0.09 -2.15 16.57
C ILE A 16 -0.24 -3.37 15.67
N PHE A 17 -1.04 -3.29 14.61
CA PHE A 17 -1.14 -4.37 13.63
C PHE A 17 0.19 -4.60 12.90
N GLY A 18 0.89 -3.53 12.53
CA GLY A 18 2.23 -3.61 11.95
C GLY A 18 3.23 -4.27 12.91
N ALA A 19 3.19 -3.95 14.21
CA ALA A 19 4.01 -4.60 15.22
C ALA A 19 3.74 -6.11 15.35
N ARG A 20 2.46 -6.49 15.32
CA ARG A 20 2.07 -7.92 15.39
C ARG A 20 2.48 -8.71 14.16
N LYS A 21 2.43 -8.08 13.01
CA LYS A 21 2.78 -8.67 11.72
C LYS A 21 4.29 -8.76 11.55
N GLY A 22 5.01 -7.77 12.06
CA GLY A 22 6.45 -7.63 11.95
C GLY A 22 6.91 -6.88 10.71
N PHE A 23 8.13 -6.34 10.79
CA PHE A 23 8.75 -5.53 9.76
C PHE A 23 8.95 -6.27 8.44
N LEU A 24 9.43 -7.53 8.50
CA LEU A 24 9.67 -8.32 7.29
C LEU A 24 8.39 -8.55 6.48
N ASP A 25 7.28 -8.80 7.17
CA ASP A 25 6.00 -8.98 6.50
C ASP A 25 5.46 -7.66 5.94
N GLU A 26 5.58 -6.55 6.68
CA GLU A 26 5.16 -5.23 6.20
C GLU A 26 5.98 -4.76 4.99
N ILE A 27 7.31 -4.89 5.04
CA ILE A 27 8.15 -4.48 3.90
C ILE A 27 7.95 -5.39 2.68
N SER A 28 7.72 -6.68 2.91
CA SER A 28 7.46 -7.63 1.82
C SER A 28 6.19 -7.31 1.05
N GLU A 29 5.17 -6.77 1.70
CA GLU A 29 3.96 -6.30 1.02
C GLU A 29 4.27 -5.16 0.07
N PHE A 30 5.02 -4.13 0.52
CA PHE A 30 5.39 -3.01 -0.33
C PHE A 30 6.28 -3.44 -1.49
N VAL A 31 7.34 -4.17 -1.20
CA VAL A 31 8.28 -4.67 -2.21
C VAL A 31 7.57 -5.63 -3.16
N GLY A 32 6.72 -6.51 -2.62
CA GLY A 32 5.94 -7.48 -3.40
C GLY A 32 5.00 -6.81 -4.39
N ILE A 33 4.26 -5.79 -3.96
CA ILE A 33 3.35 -5.04 -4.84
C ILE A 33 4.14 -4.27 -5.91
N ALA A 34 5.21 -3.56 -5.53
CA ALA A 34 6.02 -2.80 -6.48
C ALA A 34 6.65 -3.71 -7.55
N LEU A 35 7.25 -4.83 -7.12
CA LEU A 35 7.81 -5.83 -8.04
C LEU A 35 6.73 -6.49 -8.90
N ALA A 36 5.57 -6.79 -8.32
CA ALA A 36 4.47 -7.42 -9.05
C ALA A 36 3.93 -6.50 -10.16
N ILE A 37 3.76 -5.19 -9.88
CA ILE A 37 3.35 -4.22 -10.90
C ILE A 37 4.40 -4.14 -12.01
N TRP A 38 5.68 -3.99 -11.64
CA TRP A 38 6.77 -3.86 -12.60
C TRP A 38 6.92 -5.11 -13.48
N LEU A 39 6.92 -6.30 -12.89
CA LEU A 39 7.04 -7.56 -13.64
C LEU A 39 5.78 -7.86 -14.45
N ALA A 40 4.59 -7.58 -13.92
CA ALA A 40 3.35 -7.73 -14.69
C ALA A 40 3.37 -6.82 -15.92
N ALA A 41 3.75 -5.54 -15.77
CA ALA A 41 3.85 -4.60 -16.89
C ALA A 41 4.92 -5.01 -17.92
N SER A 42 5.99 -5.70 -17.49
CA SER A 42 7.07 -6.12 -18.38
C SER A 42 6.77 -7.43 -19.14
N PHE A 43 6.08 -8.38 -18.49
CA PHE A 43 5.95 -9.76 -19.01
C PHE A 43 4.54 -10.18 -19.39
N TYR A 44 3.51 -9.32 -19.22
CA TYR A 44 2.13 -9.70 -19.53
C TYR A 44 1.95 -10.07 -21.02
N VAL A 45 2.67 -9.42 -21.94
CA VAL A 45 2.58 -9.68 -23.37
C VAL A 45 3.08 -11.08 -23.71
N ASP A 46 4.22 -11.49 -23.14
CA ASP A 46 4.80 -12.81 -23.39
C ASP A 46 3.89 -13.94 -22.89
N LEU A 47 3.29 -13.73 -21.71
CA LEU A 47 2.33 -14.68 -21.17
C LEU A 47 1.04 -14.70 -21.99
N THR A 48 0.58 -13.53 -22.45
CA THR A 48 -0.59 -13.42 -23.32
C THR A 48 -0.44 -14.23 -24.59
N MET A 49 0.71 -14.13 -25.29
CA MET A 49 0.98 -14.89 -26.50
C MET A 49 0.91 -16.41 -26.27
N LYS A 50 1.44 -16.88 -25.13
CA LYS A 50 1.37 -18.31 -24.76
C LYS A 50 -0.05 -18.75 -24.41
N LEU A 51 -0.80 -17.95 -23.68
CA LEU A 51 -2.19 -18.28 -23.31
C LEU A 51 -3.12 -18.20 -24.51
N TYR A 52 -2.90 -17.26 -25.43
CA TYR A 52 -3.73 -17.10 -26.62
C TYR A 52 -3.74 -18.37 -27.50
N SER A 53 -2.64 -19.12 -27.53
CA SER A 53 -2.58 -20.42 -28.26
C SER A 53 -3.38 -21.52 -27.59
N LEU A 54 -3.78 -21.36 -26.33
CA LEU A 54 -4.47 -22.38 -25.53
C LEU A 54 -5.97 -22.10 -25.35
N VAL A 55 -6.38 -20.84 -25.47
CA VAL A 55 -7.73 -20.42 -25.08
C VAL A 55 -8.29 -19.44 -26.11
N ASN A 56 -9.51 -19.74 -26.63
CA ASN A 56 -10.21 -18.88 -27.61
C ASN A 56 -11.03 -17.76 -26.93
N PHE A 57 -10.35 -16.86 -26.20
CA PHE A 57 -10.97 -15.65 -25.66
C PHE A 57 -10.50 -14.39 -26.37
N PRO A 58 -11.26 -13.27 -26.28
CA PRO A 58 -10.83 -11.98 -26.81
C PRO A 58 -9.48 -11.58 -26.22
N GLU A 59 -8.58 -11.07 -27.06
CA GLU A 59 -7.19 -10.73 -26.71
C GLU A 59 -7.07 -9.85 -25.46
N LYS A 60 -7.94 -8.82 -25.31
CA LYS A 60 -7.96 -7.92 -24.14
C LYS A 60 -8.21 -8.67 -22.84
N ILE A 61 -9.05 -9.69 -22.85
CA ILE A 61 -9.35 -10.50 -21.67
C ILE A 61 -8.13 -11.34 -21.29
N ILE A 62 -7.46 -11.94 -22.27
CA ILE A 62 -6.25 -12.74 -22.04
C ILE A 62 -5.13 -11.86 -21.51
N GLN A 63 -4.95 -10.64 -22.04
CA GLN A 63 -3.99 -9.66 -21.53
C GLN A 63 -4.23 -9.32 -20.04
N PHE A 64 -5.48 -9.05 -19.68
CA PHE A 64 -5.84 -8.77 -18.30
C PHE A 64 -5.61 -9.97 -17.37
N ILE A 65 -6.00 -11.16 -17.78
CA ILE A 65 -5.76 -12.41 -17.02
C ILE A 65 -4.26 -12.66 -16.87
N SER A 66 -3.46 -12.48 -17.92
CA SER A 66 -2.00 -12.65 -17.89
C SER A 66 -1.35 -11.71 -16.89
N ALA A 67 -1.75 -10.44 -16.89
CA ALA A 67 -1.26 -9.45 -15.93
C ALA A 67 -1.61 -9.85 -14.49
N ILE A 68 -2.85 -10.29 -14.23
CA ILE A 68 -3.28 -10.74 -12.90
C ILE A 68 -2.50 -11.98 -12.45
N ILE A 69 -2.30 -12.96 -13.32
CA ILE A 69 -1.55 -14.18 -12.98
C ILE A 69 -0.12 -13.83 -12.54
N ILE A 70 0.58 -12.98 -13.30
CA ILE A 70 1.93 -12.54 -12.95
C ILE A 70 1.89 -11.77 -11.63
N PHE A 71 0.99 -10.80 -11.49
CA PHE A 71 0.87 -9.98 -10.29
C PHE A 71 0.66 -10.83 -9.04
N VAL A 72 -0.34 -11.69 -9.03
CA VAL A 72 -0.64 -12.57 -7.90
C VAL A 72 0.51 -13.54 -7.62
N GLY A 73 1.09 -14.13 -8.66
CA GLY A 73 2.22 -15.05 -8.54
C GLY A 73 3.43 -14.40 -7.86
N ILE A 74 3.79 -13.17 -8.24
CA ILE A 74 4.91 -12.43 -7.64
C ILE A 74 4.60 -12.01 -6.20
N VAL A 75 3.40 -11.52 -5.91
CA VAL A 75 3.01 -11.18 -4.53
C VAL A 75 3.10 -12.40 -3.61
N LEU A 76 2.60 -13.55 -4.05
CA LEU A 76 2.67 -14.79 -3.28
C LEU A 76 4.11 -15.28 -3.09
N LEU A 77 4.94 -15.17 -4.13
CA LEU A 77 6.35 -15.55 -4.06
C LEU A 77 7.11 -14.69 -3.06
N VAL A 78 6.96 -13.37 -3.12
CA VAL A 78 7.63 -12.45 -2.17
C VAL A 78 7.15 -12.71 -0.74
N ARG A 79 5.87 -12.92 -0.52
CA ARG A 79 5.33 -13.30 0.80
C ARG A 79 5.88 -14.62 1.30
N PHE A 80 6.00 -15.61 0.45
CA PHE A 80 6.58 -16.91 0.81
C PHE A 80 8.04 -16.75 1.24
N VAL A 81 8.86 -16.00 0.48
CA VAL A 81 10.25 -15.72 0.84
C VAL A 81 10.35 -14.98 2.18
N ALA A 82 9.52 -13.95 2.39
CA ALA A 82 9.48 -13.23 3.66
C ALA A 82 9.10 -14.14 4.84
N SER A 83 8.13 -15.02 4.67
CA SER A 83 7.70 -15.98 5.69
C SER A 83 8.82 -16.97 6.05
N VAL A 84 9.54 -17.47 5.04
CA VAL A 84 10.71 -18.36 5.28
C VAL A 84 11.81 -17.61 6.05
N LEU A 85 12.11 -16.36 5.67
CA LEU A 85 13.09 -15.54 6.38
C LEU A 85 12.66 -15.28 7.84
N SER A 86 11.40 -14.90 8.06
CA SER A 86 10.87 -14.70 9.41
C SER A 86 10.99 -15.97 10.27
N PHE A 87 10.71 -17.13 9.69
CA PHE A 87 10.83 -18.42 10.38
C PHE A 87 12.29 -18.74 10.76
N LEU A 88 13.25 -18.50 9.87
CA LEU A 88 14.66 -18.78 10.11
C LEU A 88 15.26 -17.93 11.25
N PHE A 89 14.74 -16.71 11.45
CA PHE A 89 15.25 -15.77 12.45
C PHE A 89 14.38 -15.69 13.71
N GLN A 90 13.33 -16.49 13.82
CA GLN A 90 12.36 -16.44 14.92
C GLN A 90 12.96 -16.73 16.30
N ASP A 91 14.00 -17.56 16.39
CA ASP A 91 14.63 -17.97 17.65
C ASP A 91 15.52 -16.89 18.28
N SER A 92 15.81 -15.79 17.55
CA SER A 92 16.59 -14.68 18.07
C SER A 92 15.70 -13.63 18.74
N SER A 93 15.81 -13.49 20.07
CA SER A 93 15.06 -12.49 20.83
C SER A 93 15.29 -11.06 20.36
N ILE A 94 16.53 -10.73 19.97
CA ILE A 94 16.91 -9.40 19.45
C ILE A 94 16.21 -9.15 18.11
N PHE A 95 16.21 -10.15 17.23
CA PHE A 95 15.55 -10.05 15.95
C PHE A 95 14.02 -9.90 16.10
N SER A 96 13.42 -10.68 16.99
CA SER A 96 11.98 -10.62 17.26
C SER A 96 11.54 -9.23 17.75
N PHE A 97 12.27 -8.66 18.72
CA PHE A 97 11.99 -7.29 19.21
C PHE A 97 12.18 -6.24 18.11
N GLY A 98 13.30 -6.30 17.39
CA GLY A 98 13.57 -5.39 16.27
C GLY A 98 12.49 -5.49 15.18
N ASN A 99 12.11 -6.70 14.81
CA ASN A 99 11.08 -6.96 13.80
C ASN A 99 9.71 -6.36 14.21
N GLN A 100 9.32 -6.47 15.48
CA GLN A 100 8.09 -5.88 16.00
C GLN A 100 8.16 -4.35 16.07
N PHE A 101 9.29 -3.81 16.56
CA PHE A 101 9.49 -2.36 16.68
C PHE A 101 9.46 -1.66 15.31
N PHE A 102 10.21 -2.18 14.35
CA PHE A 102 10.20 -1.64 12.99
C PHE A 102 8.87 -1.90 12.29
N GLY A 103 8.20 -3.02 12.55
CA GLY A 103 6.84 -3.29 12.08
C GLY A 103 5.85 -2.25 12.59
N PHE A 104 5.97 -1.82 13.85
CA PHE A 104 5.16 -0.73 14.41
C PHE A 104 5.39 0.61 13.68
N LEU A 105 6.66 0.98 13.47
CA LEU A 105 7.00 2.21 12.75
C LEU A 105 6.48 2.20 11.31
N PHE A 106 6.65 1.08 10.60
CA PHE A 106 6.12 0.92 9.26
C PHE A 106 4.58 0.92 9.22
N GLY A 107 3.94 0.33 10.22
CA GLY A 107 2.49 0.41 10.39
C GLY A 107 1.99 1.85 10.56
N ILE A 108 2.68 2.66 11.37
CA ILE A 108 2.38 4.10 11.51
C ILE A 108 2.57 4.84 10.18
N LEU A 109 3.69 4.61 9.49
CA LEU A 109 3.97 5.22 8.18
C LEU A 109 2.88 4.90 7.18
N LYS A 110 2.50 3.62 7.06
CA LYS A 110 1.43 3.12 6.20
C LYS A 110 0.07 3.73 6.58
N GLY A 111 -0.24 3.77 7.88
CA GLY A 111 -1.48 4.37 8.38
C GLY A 111 -1.58 5.85 8.02
N THR A 112 -0.49 6.60 8.19
CA THR A 112 -0.43 8.02 7.82
C THR A 112 -0.63 8.20 6.30
N LEU A 113 0.02 7.37 5.49
CA LEU A 113 -0.10 7.41 4.04
C LEU A 113 -1.53 7.09 3.56
N LEU A 114 -2.18 6.10 4.18
CA LEU A 114 -3.57 5.76 3.90
C LEU A 114 -4.53 6.91 4.26
N ILE A 115 -4.29 7.61 5.37
CA ILE A 115 -5.09 8.78 5.75
C ILE A 115 -4.90 9.90 4.74
N ILE A 116 -3.67 10.18 4.30
CA ILE A 116 -3.39 11.20 3.28
C ILE A 116 -4.14 10.87 1.97
N LEU A 117 -4.05 9.63 1.51
CA LEU A 117 -4.75 9.17 0.30
C LEU A 117 -6.28 9.24 0.46
N PHE A 118 -6.78 8.88 1.63
CA PHE A 118 -8.21 8.95 1.93
C PHE A 118 -8.71 10.41 1.91
N LEU A 119 -7.99 11.33 2.56
CA LEU A 119 -8.32 12.75 2.56
C LEU A 119 -8.23 13.36 1.16
N TRP A 120 -7.22 12.99 0.38
CA TRP A 120 -7.08 13.41 -1.02
C TRP A 120 -8.24 12.91 -1.87
N PHE A 121 -8.65 11.66 -1.72
CA PHE A 121 -9.79 11.10 -2.42
C PHE A 121 -11.10 11.82 -2.04
N PHE A 122 -11.31 12.07 -0.74
CA PHE A 122 -12.49 12.78 -0.25
C PHE A 122 -12.57 14.21 -0.80
N ASP A 123 -11.47 14.94 -0.80
CA ASP A 123 -11.41 16.29 -1.35
C ASP A 123 -11.72 16.32 -2.86
N SER A 124 -11.25 15.31 -3.59
CA SER A 124 -11.41 15.25 -5.06
C SER A 124 -12.82 14.84 -5.50
N TYR A 125 -13.54 14.05 -4.70
CA TYR A 125 -14.79 13.39 -5.12
C TYR A 125 -16.01 13.74 -4.28
N ILE A 126 -15.84 14.30 -3.06
CA ILE A 126 -16.93 14.59 -2.13
C ILE A 126 -16.95 16.06 -1.82
N SER A 127 -18.15 16.63 -1.77
CA SER A 127 -18.45 18.05 -1.63
C SER A 127 -17.55 18.79 -0.63
N THR A 128 -17.03 19.94 -1.05
CA THR A 128 -16.12 20.85 -0.32
C THR A 128 -16.58 21.20 1.12
N ASN A 129 -17.88 21.24 1.37
CA ASN A 129 -18.43 21.66 2.66
C ASN A 129 -18.06 20.74 3.84
N ILE A 130 -17.90 19.44 3.61
CA ILE A 130 -17.54 18.49 4.69
C ILE A 130 -16.05 18.55 4.97
N TYR A 131 -15.24 18.71 3.91
CA TYR A 131 -13.79 18.83 4.05
C TYR A 131 -13.40 20.08 4.81
N ASP A 132 -14.00 21.22 4.50
CA ASP A 132 -13.74 22.51 5.17
C ASP A 132 -14.05 22.46 6.67
N ILE A 133 -15.12 21.76 7.07
CA ILE A 133 -15.47 21.55 8.49
C ILE A 133 -14.40 20.69 9.19
N ILE A 134 -13.95 19.64 8.55
CA ILE A 134 -12.94 18.73 9.11
C ILE A 134 -11.57 19.41 9.18
N GLU A 135 -11.21 20.21 8.18
CA GLU A 135 -9.95 20.98 8.13
C GLU A 135 -9.88 22.03 9.22
N THR A 136 -10.94 22.78 9.45
CA THR A 136 -10.99 23.82 10.50
C THR A 136 -10.90 23.24 11.91
N GLU A 137 -11.37 22.03 12.14
CA GLU A 137 -11.37 21.39 13.46
C GLU A 137 -10.12 20.55 13.77
N SER A 138 -9.30 20.22 12.76
CA SER A 138 -8.18 19.28 12.89
C SER A 138 -6.82 19.93 12.61
N LYS A 139 -5.95 19.97 13.63
CA LYS A 139 -4.55 20.40 13.49
C LYS A 139 -3.71 19.40 12.67
N ILE A 140 -4.06 18.13 12.72
CA ILE A 140 -3.34 17.07 11.98
C ILE A 140 -3.58 17.24 10.49
N ILE A 141 -4.81 17.53 10.08
CA ILE A 141 -5.15 17.74 8.67
C ILE A 141 -4.47 19.00 8.15
N SER A 142 -4.46 20.08 8.91
CA SER A 142 -3.72 21.31 8.57
C SER A 142 -2.22 21.06 8.36
N PHE A 143 -1.61 20.13 9.10
CA PHE A 143 -0.21 19.74 8.94
C PHE A 143 0.01 18.86 7.69
N ILE A 144 -0.98 18.07 7.32
CA ILE A 144 -0.93 17.12 6.17
C ILE A 144 -1.22 17.84 4.84
N ASN A 145 -1.98 18.93 4.84
CA ASN A 145 -2.37 19.66 3.61
C ASN A 145 -1.21 20.01 2.67
N PRO A 146 -0.03 20.48 3.13
CA PRO A 146 1.09 20.73 2.23
C PRO A 146 1.56 19.48 1.45
N MET A 147 1.41 18.30 2.03
CA MET A 147 1.75 17.02 1.36
C MET A 147 0.71 16.66 0.29
N LYS A 148 -0.57 16.96 0.54
CA LYS A 148 -1.66 16.80 -0.42
C LYS A 148 -1.46 17.72 -1.65
N ASP A 149 -1.08 18.97 -1.43
CA ASP A 149 -0.81 19.93 -2.50
C ASP A 149 0.36 19.50 -3.37
N CYS A 150 1.38 18.87 -2.79
CA CYS A 150 2.49 18.30 -3.51
C CYS A 150 2.05 17.13 -4.44
N ILE A 151 1.10 16.32 -4.00
CA ILE A 151 0.51 15.24 -4.81
C ILE A 151 -0.32 15.83 -5.97
N ASN A 152 -1.15 16.83 -5.70
CA ASN A 152 -1.95 17.51 -6.72
C ASN A 152 -1.08 18.15 -7.81
N GLN A 153 0.02 18.81 -7.44
CA GLN A 153 0.97 19.39 -8.39
C GLN A 153 1.68 18.34 -9.25
N SER A 154 1.91 17.14 -8.69
CA SER A 154 2.56 16.05 -9.42
C SER A 154 1.63 15.35 -10.42
N ILE A 155 0.32 15.43 -10.21
CA ILE A 155 -0.70 14.80 -11.07
C ILE A 155 -1.19 15.75 -12.16
N THR A 156 -1.15 17.08 -11.95
CA THR A 156 -1.41 18.09 -12.97
C THR A 156 -0.21 18.22 -13.92
N ILE A 157 0.09 17.16 -14.67
CA ILE A 157 0.95 17.26 -15.86
C ILE A 157 0.09 17.94 -16.94
N PRO A 158 0.51 19.08 -17.50
CA PRO A 158 -0.23 19.69 -18.60
C PRO A 158 -0.20 18.73 -19.81
N LEU A 159 -1.39 18.32 -20.25
CA LEU A 159 -1.60 17.67 -21.54
C LEU A 159 -1.35 18.67 -22.69
#